data_880149ece988298a79b682b984e209e1
#
_entry.id   880149ece988298a79b682b984e209e1
#
_cell.length_a   1.000
_cell.length_b   1.000
_cell.length_c   1.000
_cell.angle_alpha   90.00
_cell.angle_beta   90.00
_cell.angle_gamma   90.00
#
_symmetry.space_group_name_H-M   'P 1'
#
loop_
_entity.id
_entity.type
_entity.pdbx_description
1 polymer ?
#
loop_
_entity_poly.entity_id
_entity_poly.type
_entity_poly.pdbx_seq_one_letter_code
_entity_poly.pdbx_strand_id
1 'polypeptide(L)'
;MKKLFNAVTALAIIAQLTSCTTTGTTLTFDDEKTNEIRAHFEDYKNANLEGMLTRWSDELMVLTNDGTVGLSDVKDVIPLHHMLFSEIYFTSPHSDEDEFYAETNTYPDGKTWTKTWYKWHATGNFTGNKVTNLGMIGFRWEDGKIVEENHFGDSAAFNSELTAYQQSIEE
;
A
#
# COMPACT_ATOMS: atom_id res chain seq x y z
N MET A 1 -70.85 42.39 -16.12
CA MET A 1 -70.39 41.14 -15.48
C MET A 1 -68.93 40.89 -15.85
N LYS A 2 -67.98 41.29 -15.02
CA LYS A 2 -66.55 41.16 -15.31
C LYS A 2 -66.06 39.94 -14.49
N LYS A 3 -65.55 38.89 -15.19
CA LYS A 3 -64.94 37.74 -14.58
C LYS A 3 -63.47 38.12 -14.23
N LEU A 4 -63.13 38.13 -12.96
CA LEU A 4 -61.76 38.19 -12.49
C LEU A 4 -61.09 36.83 -12.75
N PHE A 5 -60.03 36.84 -13.51
CA PHE A 5 -59.11 35.70 -13.64
C PHE A 5 -58.05 35.84 -12.53
N ASN A 6 -58.10 34.97 -11.56
CA ASN A 6 -57.04 34.83 -10.57
C ASN A 6 -55.90 34.01 -11.20
N ALA A 7 -54.78 34.66 -11.48
CA ALA A 7 -53.54 33.98 -11.82
C ALA A 7 -52.84 33.57 -10.53
N VAL A 8 -52.86 32.27 -10.24
CA VAL A 8 -52.03 31.69 -9.18
C VAL A 8 -50.62 31.50 -9.73
N THR A 9 -49.72 32.37 -9.32
CA THR A 9 -48.32 32.25 -9.64
C THR A 9 -47.71 31.20 -8.69
N ALA A 10 -47.51 29.99 -9.19
CA ALA A 10 -46.76 28.94 -8.46
C ALA A 10 -45.29 29.33 -8.45
N LEU A 11 -44.78 29.76 -7.31
CA LEU A 11 -43.35 30.01 -7.05
C LEU A 11 -42.66 28.66 -6.86
N ALA A 12 -42.05 28.12 -7.91
CA ALA A 12 -41.20 26.94 -7.82
C ALA A 12 -39.89 27.31 -7.12
N ILE A 13 -39.79 27.01 -5.83
CA ILE A 13 -38.53 27.07 -5.08
C ILE A 13 -37.70 25.89 -5.56
N ILE A 14 -36.80 26.13 -6.48
CA ILE A 14 -35.72 25.18 -6.81
C ILE A 14 -34.75 25.21 -5.65
N ALA A 15 -34.91 24.27 -4.72
CA ALA A 15 -33.86 23.98 -3.72
C ALA A 15 -32.63 23.50 -4.48
N GLN A 16 -31.68 24.39 -4.72
CA GLN A 16 -30.33 24.00 -5.13
C GLN A 16 -29.72 23.24 -3.95
N LEU A 17 -29.75 21.91 -4.02
CA LEU A 17 -28.90 21.07 -3.23
C LEU A 17 -27.46 21.34 -3.68
N THR A 18 -26.85 22.38 -3.12
CA THR A 18 -25.40 22.51 -3.15
C THR A 18 -24.87 21.30 -2.44
N SER A 19 -24.51 20.28 -3.21
CA SER A 19 -23.66 19.18 -2.75
C SER A 19 -22.43 19.85 -2.15
N CYS A 20 -22.33 19.82 -0.84
CA CYS A 20 -21.12 20.19 -0.15
C CYS A 20 -20.08 19.16 -0.60
N THR A 21 -19.31 19.47 -1.64
CA THR A 21 -18.11 18.71 -1.95
C THR A 21 -17.20 18.88 -0.75
N THR A 22 -17.05 17.82 0.03
CA THR A 22 -16.09 17.77 1.12
C THR A 22 -14.72 18.03 0.51
N THR A 23 -14.19 19.24 0.72
CA THR A 23 -12.84 19.62 0.26
C THR A 23 -11.74 19.04 1.16
N GLY A 24 -12.08 18.10 2.02
CA GLY A 24 -11.17 17.45 2.96
C GLY A 24 -10.62 16.13 2.42
N THR A 25 -9.54 15.65 3.02
CA THR A 25 -9.04 14.29 2.81
C THR A 25 -10.05 13.27 3.35
N THR A 26 -10.41 12.28 2.53
CA THR A 26 -11.18 11.11 2.98
C THR A 26 -10.23 10.05 3.48
N LEU A 27 -10.53 9.47 4.64
CA LEU A 27 -9.79 8.38 5.25
C LEU A 27 -10.70 7.17 5.42
N THR A 28 -10.23 6.00 4.97
CA THR A 28 -10.92 4.71 5.12
C THR A 28 -9.96 3.63 5.59
N PHE A 29 -10.47 2.60 6.30
CA PHE A 29 -9.69 1.49 6.84
C PHE A 29 -10.11 0.12 6.28
N ASP A 30 -11.23 0.09 5.56
CA ASP A 30 -11.82 -1.13 5.00
C ASP A 30 -12.50 -0.79 3.68
N ASP A 31 -11.70 -0.40 2.70
CA ASP A 31 -12.12 -0.18 1.32
C ASP A 31 -11.45 -1.18 0.37
N GLU A 32 -11.80 -1.12 -0.90
CA GLU A 32 -11.23 -1.98 -1.94
C GLU A 32 -9.71 -1.90 -1.97
N LYS A 33 -9.12 -0.70 -1.90
CA LYS A 33 -7.67 -0.49 -1.97
C LYS A 33 -6.95 -1.02 -0.73
N THR A 34 -7.53 -0.80 0.45
CA THR A 34 -6.99 -1.36 1.69
C THR A 34 -6.97 -2.89 1.63
N ASN A 35 -8.04 -3.51 1.12
CA ASN A 35 -8.13 -4.96 0.97
C ASN A 35 -7.18 -5.50 -0.11
N GLU A 36 -7.00 -4.77 -1.22
CA GLU A 36 -5.98 -5.11 -2.22
C GLU A 36 -4.55 -5.06 -1.65
N ILE A 37 -4.25 -4.13 -0.77
CA ILE A 37 -2.94 -4.09 -0.10
C ILE A 37 -2.76 -5.24 0.89
N ARG A 38 -3.82 -5.63 1.64
CA ARG A 38 -3.74 -6.84 2.47
C ARG A 38 -3.45 -8.08 1.63
N ALA A 39 -4.14 -8.24 0.49
CA ALA A 39 -3.87 -9.31 -0.44
C ALA A 39 -2.45 -9.25 -1.04
N HIS A 40 -1.93 -8.06 -1.29
CA HIS A 40 -0.55 -7.85 -1.76
C HIS A 40 0.49 -8.34 -0.74
N PHE A 41 0.29 -8.06 0.56
CA PHE A 41 1.15 -8.57 1.63
C PHE A 41 1.05 -10.09 1.78
N GLU A 42 -0.14 -10.68 1.58
CA GLU A 42 -0.30 -12.14 1.55
C GLU A 42 0.41 -12.77 0.35
N ASP A 43 0.33 -12.15 -0.84
CA ASP A 43 1.06 -12.62 -2.01
C ASP A 43 2.59 -12.55 -1.79
N TYR A 44 3.09 -11.44 -1.22
CA TYR A 44 4.51 -11.34 -0.85
C TYR A 44 4.89 -12.44 0.16
N LYS A 45 4.15 -12.62 1.25
CA LYS A 45 4.42 -13.65 2.26
C LYS A 45 4.52 -15.06 1.66
N ASN A 46 3.72 -15.33 0.64
CA ASN A 46 3.64 -16.64 -0.04
C ASN A 46 4.54 -16.74 -1.28
N ALA A 47 5.43 -15.79 -1.52
CA ALA A 47 6.28 -15.70 -2.72
C ALA A 47 5.48 -15.71 -4.05
N ASN A 48 4.22 -15.24 -4.03
CA ASN A 48 3.34 -15.17 -5.18
C ASN A 48 3.58 -13.88 -5.99
N LEU A 49 4.70 -13.81 -6.71
CA LEU A 49 5.05 -12.66 -7.54
C LEU A 49 3.97 -12.36 -8.59
N GLU A 50 3.37 -13.38 -9.19
CA GLU A 50 2.30 -13.19 -10.19
C GLU A 50 1.09 -12.46 -9.60
N GLY A 51 0.68 -12.80 -8.37
CA GLY A 51 -0.37 -12.09 -7.64
C GLY A 51 -0.01 -10.63 -7.39
N MET A 52 1.23 -10.34 -6.97
CA MET A 52 1.71 -8.97 -6.77
C MET A 52 1.69 -8.16 -8.08
N LEU A 53 2.13 -8.75 -9.19
CA LEU A 53 2.16 -8.14 -10.52
C LEU A 53 0.78 -7.70 -11.02
N THR A 54 -0.30 -8.34 -10.57
CA THR A 54 -1.67 -7.94 -10.96
C THR A 54 -2.03 -6.54 -10.46
N ARG A 55 -1.38 -6.03 -9.41
CA ARG A 55 -1.67 -4.74 -8.78
C ARG A 55 -0.73 -3.64 -9.23
N TRP A 56 0.49 -3.97 -9.63
CA TRP A 56 1.47 -3.00 -10.09
C TRP A 56 1.20 -2.50 -11.50
N SER A 57 1.54 -1.23 -11.73
CA SER A 57 1.66 -0.64 -13.07
C SER A 57 2.97 -1.07 -13.72
N ASP A 58 3.00 -1.12 -15.05
CA ASP A 58 4.24 -1.30 -15.81
C ASP A 58 5.25 -0.15 -15.58
N GLU A 59 4.75 1.03 -15.14
CA GLU A 59 5.53 2.23 -14.84
C GLU A 59 5.78 2.38 -13.32
N LEU A 60 5.70 1.30 -12.54
CA LEU A 60 5.94 1.34 -11.10
C LEU A 60 7.27 2.00 -10.76
N MET A 61 7.24 2.92 -9.80
CA MET A 61 8.41 3.48 -9.12
C MET A 61 8.38 3.09 -7.64
N VAL A 62 9.49 2.57 -7.13
CA VAL A 62 9.66 2.29 -5.71
C VAL A 62 10.77 3.17 -5.15
N LEU A 63 10.41 4.01 -4.20
CA LEU A 63 11.33 4.90 -3.49
C LEU A 63 11.76 4.22 -2.19
N THR A 64 13.06 4.13 -1.99
CA THR A 64 13.69 3.59 -0.78
C THR A 64 14.70 4.58 -0.22
N ASN A 65 15.29 4.29 0.94
CA ASN A 65 16.37 5.10 1.50
C ASN A 65 17.62 5.14 0.59
N ASP A 66 17.79 4.12 -0.28
CA ASP A 66 18.97 3.94 -1.12
C ASP A 66 18.76 4.49 -2.55
N GLY A 67 17.53 4.93 -2.88
CA GLY A 67 17.20 5.50 -4.18
C GLY A 67 15.85 5.06 -4.74
N THR A 68 15.68 5.21 -6.05
CA THR A 68 14.47 4.83 -6.76
C THR A 68 14.76 3.68 -7.70
N VAL A 69 13.92 2.66 -7.68
CA VAL A 69 13.98 1.48 -8.56
C VAL A 69 12.66 1.30 -9.31
N GLY A 70 12.69 0.55 -10.40
CA GLY A 70 11.51 0.27 -11.21
C GLY A 70 10.96 -1.15 -11.02
N LEU A 71 9.89 -1.47 -11.75
CA LEU A 71 9.24 -2.79 -11.70
C LEU A 71 10.21 -3.94 -11.99
N SER A 72 11.16 -3.77 -12.94
CA SER A 72 12.16 -4.80 -13.26
C SER A 72 13.01 -5.18 -12.05
N ASP A 73 13.48 -4.19 -11.31
CA ASP A 73 14.32 -4.41 -10.14
C ASP A 73 13.54 -5.10 -9.01
N VAL A 74 12.28 -4.70 -8.83
CA VAL A 74 11.39 -5.32 -7.82
C VAL A 74 11.14 -6.80 -8.14
N LYS A 75 10.95 -7.15 -9.42
CA LYS A 75 10.81 -8.55 -9.86
C LYS A 75 12.01 -9.42 -9.49
N ASP A 76 13.21 -8.85 -9.48
CA ASP A 76 14.43 -9.56 -9.10
C ASP A 76 14.61 -9.61 -7.57
N VAL A 77 14.20 -8.55 -6.87
CA VAL A 77 14.36 -8.44 -5.41
C VAL A 77 13.41 -9.35 -4.65
N ILE A 78 12.15 -9.54 -5.10
CA ILE A 78 11.19 -10.38 -4.37
C ILE A 78 11.66 -11.84 -4.27
N PRO A 79 12.08 -12.53 -5.33
CA PRO A 79 12.66 -13.88 -5.22
C PRO A 79 13.92 -13.92 -4.34
N LEU A 80 14.77 -12.89 -4.41
CA LEU A 80 15.96 -12.77 -3.57
C LEU A 80 15.59 -12.70 -2.08
N HIS A 81 14.56 -11.92 -1.71
CA HIS A 81 14.05 -11.90 -0.32
C HIS A 81 13.68 -13.30 0.17
N HIS A 82 12.94 -14.07 -0.65
CA HIS A 82 12.51 -15.43 -0.28
C HIS A 82 13.64 -16.48 -0.33
N MET A 83 14.73 -16.19 -1.04
CA MET A 83 15.95 -16.99 -0.96
C MET A 83 16.71 -16.70 0.35
N LEU A 84 16.77 -15.41 0.75
CA LEU A 84 17.49 -14.98 1.94
C LEU A 84 16.74 -15.24 3.26
N PHE A 85 15.41 -15.23 3.21
CA PHE A 85 14.58 -15.31 4.43
C PHE A 85 13.47 -16.35 4.32
N SER A 86 13.15 -16.96 5.45
CA SER A 86 12.02 -17.87 5.67
C SER A 86 11.16 -17.40 6.84
N GLU A 87 10.04 -18.08 7.08
CA GLU A 87 9.10 -17.78 8.17
C GLU A 87 8.62 -16.31 8.13
N ILE A 88 8.40 -15.75 6.93
CA ILE A 88 8.01 -14.36 6.76
C ILE A 88 6.54 -14.18 7.18
N TYR A 89 6.29 -13.19 8.06
CA TYR A 89 4.95 -12.75 8.41
C TYR A 89 4.93 -11.29 8.88
N PHE A 90 3.72 -10.71 8.97
CA PHE A 90 3.52 -9.32 9.33
C PHE A 90 2.57 -9.20 10.51
N THR A 91 2.86 -8.27 11.40
CA THR A 91 2.00 -7.94 12.55
C THR A 91 1.87 -6.44 12.72
N SER A 92 0.99 -6.04 13.62
CA SER A 92 0.86 -4.66 14.07
C SER A 92 2.17 -4.14 14.69
N PRO A 93 2.49 -2.84 14.56
CA PRO A 93 3.61 -2.23 15.27
C PRO A 93 3.52 -2.34 16.80
N HIS A 94 2.31 -2.52 17.33
CA HIS A 94 2.05 -2.48 18.78
C HIS A 94 1.79 -3.86 19.39
N SER A 95 1.48 -4.87 18.57
CA SER A 95 1.12 -6.22 19.03
C SER A 95 1.57 -7.25 18.00
N ASP A 96 2.13 -8.37 18.45
CA ASP A 96 2.49 -9.48 17.59
C ASP A 96 1.30 -10.43 17.31
N GLU A 97 0.15 -10.19 17.97
CA GLU A 97 -1.09 -10.95 17.80
C GLU A 97 -2.06 -10.29 16.81
N ASP A 98 -1.89 -8.98 16.56
CA ASP A 98 -2.78 -8.20 15.72
C ASP A 98 -2.25 -8.08 14.28
N GLU A 99 -3.17 -7.97 13.33
CA GLU A 99 -2.86 -7.66 11.93
C GLU A 99 -2.22 -6.26 11.80
N PHE A 100 -1.37 -6.06 10.81
CA PHE A 100 -0.78 -4.75 10.49
C PHE A 100 -1.85 -3.70 10.13
N TYR A 101 -1.54 -2.43 10.36
CA TYR A 101 -2.45 -1.33 10.02
C TYR A 101 -2.35 -0.97 8.55
N ALA A 102 -3.53 -0.77 7.93
CA ALA A 102 -3.65 -0.21 6.59
C ALA A 102 -4.78 0.82 6.55
N GLU A 103 -4.54 1.94 5.88
CA GLU A 103 -5.52 3.00 5.67
C GLU A 103 -5.41 3.57 4.26
N THR A 104 -6.54 3.93 3.66
CA THR A 104 -6.58 4.62 2.36
C THR A 104 -6.98 6.08 2.55
N ASN A 105 -6.19 6.97 1.98
CA ASN A 105 -6.38 8.42 1.99
C ASN A 105 -6.64 8.90 0.57
N THR A 106 -7.79 9.55 0.32
CA THR A 106 -8.04 10.29 -0.92
C THR A 106 -7.96 11.78 -0.62
N TYR A 107 -7.02 12.46 -1.26
CA TYR A 107 -6.73 13.87 -1.06
C TYR A 107 -7.61 14.76 -1.95
N PRO A 108 -7.74 16.07 -1.63
CA PRO A 108 -8.55 17.02 -2.41
C PRO A 108 -8.10 17.17 -3.87
N ASP A 109 -6.85 16.87 -4.19
CA ASP A 109 -6.29 16.88 -5.55
C ASP A 109 -6.60 15.58 -6.33
N GLY A 110 -7.37 14.66 -5.73
CA GLY A 110 -7.77 13.38 -6.30
C GLY A 110 -6.75 12.26 -6.13
N LYS A 111 -5.54 12.53 -5.62
CA LYS A 111 -4.55 11.48 -5.36
C LYS A 111 -5.02 10.56 -4.27
N THR A 112 -4.84 9.27 -4.50
CA THR A 112 -5.19 8.22 -3.53
C THR A 112 -3.95 7.44 -3.13
N TRP A 113 -3.78 7.30 -1.82
CA TRP A 113 -2.69 6.56 -1.20
C TRP A 113 -3.24 5.56 -0.20
N THR A 114 -2.79 4.31 -0.25
CA THR A 114 -2.92 3.37 0.87
C THR A 114 -1.61 3.34 1.62
N LYS A 115 -1.66 3.45 2.93
CA LYS A 115 -0.47 3.44 3.80
C LYS A 115 -0.58 2.28 4.78
N THR A 116 0.57 1.66 5.06
CA THR A 116 0.66 0.54 5.99
C THR A 116 1.70 0.82 7.07
N TRP A 117 1.46 0.30 8.27
CA TRP A 117 2.44 0.27 9.36
C TRP A 117 2.48 -1.15 9.90
N TYR A 118 3.67 -1.74 9.94
CA TYR A 118 3.84 -3.14 10.28
C TYR A 118 5.15 -3.42 11.01
N LYS A 119 5.22 -4.56 11.69
CA LYS A 119 6.44 -5.30 11.92
C LYS A 119 6.55 -6.39 10.87
N TRP A 120 7.68 -6.45 10.19
CA TRP A 120 8.07 -7.57 9.34
C TRP A 120 8.92 -8.52 10.15
N HIS A 121 8.53 -9.77 10.19
CA HIS A 121 9.23 -10.84 10.87
C HIS A 121 9.74 -11.85 9.87
N ALA A 122 10.97 -12.38 10.10
CA ALA A 122 11.55 -13.42 9.28
C ALA A 122 12.66 -14.15 10.03
N THR A 123 13.13 -15.25 9.46
CA THR A 123 14.34 -15.94 9.86
C THR A 123 15.33 -15.94 8.71
N GLY A 124 16.56 -15.48 8.92
CA GLY A 124 17.63 -15.49 7.92
C GLY A 124 18.07 -16.92 7.61
N ASN A 125 18.11 -17.28 6.33
CA ASN A 125 18.42 -18.64 5.90
C ASN A 125 19.93 -18.97 6.00
N PHE A 126 20.80 -17.94 5.99
CA PHE A 126 22.26 -18.10 6.03
C PHE A 126 22.85 -17.78 7.42
N THR A 127 22.25 -16.83 8.14
CA THR A 127 22.70 -16.48 9.49
C THR A 127 21.96 -17.25 10.59
N GLY A 128 20.75 -17.73 10.32
CA GLY A 128 19.84 -18.30 11.31
C GLY A 128 19.22 -17.28 12.28
N ASN A 129 19.46 -15.99 12.07
CA ASN A 129 18.98 -14.93 12.94
C ASN A 129 17.49 -14.68 12.75
N LYS A 130 16.75 -14.53 13.86
CA LYS A 130 15.38 -14.01 13.83
C LYS A 130 15.42 -12.49 13.71
N VAL A 131 14.64 -11.97 12.77
CA VAL A 131 14.57 -10.54 12.44
C VAL A 131 13.19 -10.03 12.75
N THR A 132 13.12 -8.82 13.29
CA THR A 132 11.89 -8.03 13.43
C THR A 132 12.21 -6.60 13.04
N ASN A 133 11.64 -6.11 11.93
CA ASN A 133 11.81 -4.74 11.46
C ASN A 133 10.49 -3.99 11.48
N LEU A 134 10.50 -2.76 12.00
CA LEU A 134 9.40 -1.82 11.80
C LEU A 134 9.46 -1.27 10.39
N GLY A 135 8.32 -1.21 9.74
CA GLY A 135 8.21 -0.68 8.39
C GLY A 135 6.93 0.10 8.15
N MET A 136 7.01 0.97 7.17
CA MET A 136 5.87 1.66 6.57
C MET A 136 6.04 1.64 5.07
N ILE A 137 4.95 1.36 4.35
CA ILE A 137 4.91 1.53 2.89
C ILE A 137 3.68 2.39 2.55
N GLY A 138 3.90 3.41 1.71
CA GLY A 138 2.84 4.15 1.07
C GLY A 138 2.70 3.70 -0.39
N PHE A 139 1.48 3.38 -0.81
CA PHE A 139 1.13 2.93 -2.16
C PHE A 139 0.26 3.98 -2.84
N ARG A 140 0.73 4.56 -3.93
CA ARG A 140 -0.03 5.52 -4.74
C ARG A 140 -0.77 4.80 -5.85
N TRP A 141 -2.05 5.14 -5.99
CA TRP A 141 -2.94 4.54 -6.97
C TRP A 141 -3.24 5.48 -8.12
N GLU A 142 -3.19 4.95 -9.34
CA GLU A 142 -3.74 5.56 -10.55
C GLU A 142 -4.40 4.45 -11.40
N ASP A 143 -5.58 4.72 -11.92
CA ASP A 143 -6.35 3.81 -12.80
C ASP A 143 -6.46 2.36 -12.28
N GLY A 144 -6.61 2.21 -10.95
CA GLY A 144 -6.72 0.91 -10.29
C GLY A 144 -5.40 0.14 -10.14
N LYS A 145 -4.26 0.77 -10.43
CA LYS A 145 -2.92 0.20 -10.30
C LYS A 145 -2.08 0.98 -9.31
N ILE A 146 -1.14 0.29 -8.67
CA ILE A 146 -0.08 0.90 -7.87
C ILE A 146 0.99 1.41 -8.82
N VAL A 147 1.20 2.74 -8.84
CA VAL A 147 2.19 3.41 -9.69
C VAL A 147 3.42 3.88 -8.92
N GLU A 148 3.32 3.93 -7.60
CA GLU A 148 4.41 4.36 -6.73
C GLU A 148 4.32 3.67 -5.37
N GLU A 149 5.47 3.24 -4.85
CA GLU A 149 5.63 2.77 -3.49
C GLU A 149 6.71 3.60 -2.78
N ASN A 150 6.45 3.99 -1.54
CA ASN A 150 7.42 4.67 -0.68
C ASN A 150 7.73 3.79 0.52
N HIS A 151 8.92 3.21 0.54
CA HIS A 151 9.35 2.27 1.55
C HIS A 151 10.18 2.97 2.64
N PHE A 152 9.76 2.79 3.88
CA PHE A 152 10.48 3.25 5.06
C PHE A 152 10.72 2.07 5.99
N GLY A 153 11.97 1.71 6.17
CA GLY A 153 12.38 0.59 6.99
C GLY A 153 13.90 0.51 7.14
N ASP A 154 14.37 -0.45 7.92
CA ASP A 154 15.79 -0.71 8.12
C ASP A 154 16.22 -1.86 7.20
N SER A 155 17.26 -1.63 6.40
CA SER A 155 17.87 -2.62 5.50
C SER A 155 19.01 -3.44 6.14
N ALA A 156 19.36 -3.18 7.41
CA ALA A 156 20.52 -3.82 8.05
C ALA A 156 20.44 -5.35 8.06
N ALA A 157 19.26 -5.90 8.36
CA ALA A 157 19.07 -7.35 8.38
C ALA A 157 19.19 -7.96 6.97
N PHE A 158 18.64 -7.31 5.96
CA PHE A 158 18.79 -7.73 4.56
C PHE A 158 20.25 -7.73 4.13
N ASN A 159 20.98 -6.64 4.39
CA ASN A 159 22.38 -6.53 4.04
C ASN A 159 23.27 -7.57 4.75
N SER A 160 22.96 -7.86 6.03
CA SER A 160 23.65 -8.90 6.78
C SER A 160 23.45 -10.28 6.18
N GLU A 161 22.21 -10.62 5.82
CA GLU A 161 21.87 -11.93 5.24
C GLU A 161 22.44 -12.07 3.82
N LEU A 162 22.39 -10.99 3.01
CA LEU A 162 23.01 -10.97 1.69
C LEU A 162 24.54 -11.18 1.76
N THR A 163 25.20 -10.58 2.76
CA THR A 163 26.63 -10.78 2.99
C THR A 163 26.94 -12.22 3.36
N ALA A 164 26.15 -12.83 4.26
CA ALA A 164 26.33 -14.23 4.64
C ALA A 164 26.11 -15.18 3.44
N TYR A 165 25.12 -14.92 2.60
CA TYR A 165 24.89 -15.63 1.35
C TYR A 165 26.12 -15.56 0.44
N GLN A 166 26.63 -14.34 0.18
CA GLN A 166 27.79 -14.12 -0.69
C GLN A 166 29.04 -14.90 -0.18
N GLN A 167 29.29 -14.90 1.12
CA GLN A 167 30.37 -15.67 1.71
C GLN A 167 30.18 -17.18 1.52
N SER A 168 28.95 -17.67 1.60
CA SER A 168 28.65 -19.11 1.45
C SER A 168 28.89 -19.68 0.04
N ILE A 169 28.92 -18.83 -0.99
CA ILE A 169 29.16 -19.25 -2.37
C ILE A 169 30.62 -19.10 -2.81
N GLU A 170 31.45 -18.45 -1.98
CA GLU A 170 32.90 -18.30 -2.22
C GLU A 170 33.73 -19.43 -1.59
N GLU A 171 33.12 -20.23 -0.70
CA GLU A 171 33.71 -21.44 -0.08
C GLU A 171 33.49 -22.70 -0.94
#